data_13f5874e0440c4f1f20797f9ccba2a42
#
_entry.id   13f5874e0440c4f1f20797f9ccba2a42
#
_cell.length_a   1.000
_cell.length_b   1.000
_cell.length_c   1.000
_cell.angle_alpha   90.00
_cell.angle_beta   90.00
_cell.angle_gamma   90.00
#
_symmetry.space_group_name_H-M   'P 1'
#
loop_
_entity.id
_entity.type
_entity.pdbx_description
1 polymer ?
#
loop_
_entity_poly.entity_id
_entity_poly.type
_entity_poly.pdbx_seq_one_letter_code
_entity_poly.pdbx_strand_id
1 'polypeptide(L)' 'MGVRELSASGETFDPARHEAVGKQAGAEGVVLHVVQKGYMLGEKVIRPAMVIVGEGA' A
#
# COMPACT_ATOMS: atom_id res chain seq x y z
N MET A 1 -9.68 20.87 3.68
CA MET A 1 -9.58 19.49 3.47
C MET A 1 -8.33 19.18 2.80
N GLY A 2 -7.52 18.44 3.36
CA GLY A 2 -6.20 18.20 2.88
C GLY A 2 -6.03 16.91 2.13
N VAL A 3 -4.90 16.79 1.48
CA VAL A 3 -4.45 15.55 0.90
C VAL A 3 -3.91 14.70 2.05
N ARG A 4 -4.33 13.44 2.10
CA ARG A 4 -3.82 12.50 3.08
C ARG A 4 -2.79 11.60 2.44
N GLU A 5 -1.74 11.36 3.18
CA GLU A 5 -0.71 10.44 2.74
C GLU A 5 -1.11 9.02 3.08
N LEU A 6 -0.97 8.12 2.12
CA LEU A 6 -1.23 6.70 2.34
C LEU A 6 0.07 6.01 2.71
N SER A 7 0.09 5.45 3.90
CA SER A 7 1.22 4.71 4.40
C SER A 7 0.67 3.45 5.05
N ALA A 8 0.98 2.30 4.47
CA ALA A 8 0.30 1.08 4.81
C ALA A 8 1.23 -0.05 5.25
N SER A 9 2.42 0.29 5.72
CA SER A 9 3.36 -0.72 6.20
C SER A 9 2.75 -1.51 7.36
N GLY A 10 2.73 -2.82 7.24
CA GLY A 10 2.16 -3.68 8.26
C GLY A 10 0.67 -3.89 8.14
N GLU A 11 0.03 -3.26 7.17
CA GLU A 11 -1.42 -3.39 7.00
C GLU A 11 -1.75 -4.41 5.92
N THR A 12 -3.01 -4.82 5.91
CA THR A 12 -3.50 -5.70 4.86
C THR A 12 -3.48 -4.96 3.53
N PHE A 13 -3.02 -5.63 2.49
CA PHE A 13 -3.00 -5.04 1.16
C PHE A 13 -4.42 -4.72 0.68
N ASP A 14 -4.61 -3.53 0.16
CA ASP A 14 -5.90 -3.06 -0.35
C ASP A 14 -5.73 -2.65 -1.80
N PRO A 15 -6.22 -3.45 -2.76
CA PRO A 15 -6.04 -3.14 -4.19
C PRO A 15 -6.60 -1.80 -4.61
N ALA A 16 -7.55 -1.26 -3.85
CA ALA A 16 -8.14 0.03 -4.20
C ALA A 16 -7.23 1.20 -3.82
N ARG A 17 -6.31 0.98 -2.88
CA ARG A 17 -5.46 2.06 -2.36
C ARG A 17 -3.98 1.81 -2.56
N HIS A 18 -3.61 0.57 -2.81
CA HIS A 18 -2.21 0.17 -2.93
C HIS A 18 -1.95 -0.47 -4.28
N GLU A 19 -0.73 -0.33 -4.74
CA GLU A 19 -0.30 -1.02 -5.94
C GLU A 19 0.88 -1.91 -5.57
N ALA A 20 0.72 -3.21 -5.72
CA ALA A 20 1.79 -4.15 -5.41
C ALA A 20 2.80 -4.13 -6.55
N VAL A 21 3.97 -3.57 -6.29
CA VAL A 21 5.03 -3.49 -7.29
C VAL A 21 6.07 -4.57 -7.10
N GLY A 22 5.95 -5.37 -6.04
CA GLY A 22 6.86 -6.49 -5.80
C GLY A 22 6.33 -7.36 -4.68
N LYS A 23 6.97 -8.50 -4.50
CA LYS A 23 6.61 -9.47 -3.46
C LYS A 23 7.87 -9.97 -2.78
N GLN A 24 7.73 -10.29 -1.50
CA GLN A 24 8.83 -10.86 -0.72
C GLN A 24 8.28 -11.93 0.20
N ALA A 25 9.16 -12.74 0.75
CA ALA A 25 8.77 -13.72 1.77
C ALA A 25 8.23 -12.97 2.98
N GLY A 26 7.10 -13.42 3.48
CA GLY A 26 6.46 -12.79 4.63
C GLY A 26 4.99 -13.16 4.67
N ALA A 27 4.25 -12.53 5.57
CA ALA A 27 2.83 -12.82 5.72
C ALA A 27 2.07 -12.49 4.45
N GLU A 28 1.33 -13.47 3.94
CA GLU A 28 0.60 -13.31 2.70
C GLU A 28 -0.42 -12.18 2.79
N GLY A 29 -0.44 -11.33 1.76
CA GLY A 29 -1.43 -10.25 1.69
C GLY A 29 -1.15 -9.08 2.60
N VAL A 30 -0.01 -9.06 3.29
CA VAL A 30 0.35 -7.96 4.18
C VAL A 30 1.38 -7.08 3.49
N VAL A 31 1.22 -5.78 3.61
CA VAL A 31 2.17 -4.82 3.08
C VAL A 31 3.42 -4.85 3.94
N LEU A 32 4.53 -5.27 3.35
CA LEU A 32 5.80 -5.38 4.06
C LEU A 32 6.57 -4.08 4.04
N HIS A 33 6.57 -3.40 2.88
CA HIS A 33 7.29 -2.15 2.71
C HIS A 33 6.47 -1.22 1.82
N VAL A 34 6.58 0.07 2.06
CA VAL A 34 6.01 1.09 1.19
C VAL A 34 7.15 1.66 0.36
N VAL A 35 7.13 1.38 -0.94
CA VAL A 35 8.16 1.86 -1.86
C VAL A 35 7.95 3.34 -2.15
N GLN A 36 6.69 3.71 -2.38
CA GLN A 36 6.34 5.09 -2.64
C GLN A 36 4.98 5.36 -2.02
N LYS A 37 4.90 6.43 -1.25
CA LYS A 37 3.66 6.78 -0.57
C LYS A 37 2.61 7.23 -1.56
N GLY A 38 1.37 6.87 -1.28
CA GLY A 38 0.25 7.36 -2.07
C GLY A 38 -0.42 8.52 -1.39
N TYR A 39 -1.41 9.09 -2.07
CA TYR A 39 -2.14 10.24 -1.55
C TYR A 39 -3.62 10.10 -1.84
N MET A 40 -4.43 10.59 -0.91
CA MET A 40 -5.88 10.64 -1.06
C MET A 40 -6.36 12.06 -0.85
N LEU A 41 -7.41 12.42 -1.56
CA LEU A 41 -8.12 13.68 -1.33
C LEU A 41 -9.55 13.30 -0.97
N GLY A 42 -9.91 13.45 0.30
CA GLY A 42 -11.17 12.97 0.79
C GLY A 42 -11.26 11.46 0.63
N GLU A 43 -12.23 10.98 -0.14
CA GLU A 43 -12.39 9.56 -0.39
C GLU A 43 -11.78 9.12 -1.72
N LYS A 44 -11.20 10.06 -2.45
CA LYS A 44 -10.65 9.77 -3.76
C LYS A 44 -9.15 9.50 -3.65
N VAL A 45 -8.72 8.37 -4.20
CA VAL A 45 -7.29 8.05 -4.26
C VAL A 45 -6.70 8.78 -5.45
N ILE A 46 -5.82 9.74 -5.19
CA ILE A 46 -5.13 10.49 -6.23
C ILE A 46 -4.01 9.64 -6.81
N ARG A 47 -3.26 8.97 -5.94
CA ARG A 47 -2.15 8.11 -6.31
C ARG A 47 -2.11 6.95 -5.33
N PRO A 48 -2.13 5.70 -5.81
CA PRO A 48 -2.02 4.56 -4.90
C PRO A 48 -0.60 4.45 -4.35
N ALA A 49 -0.48 3.93 -3.15
CA ALA A 49 0.83 3.67 -2.56
C ALA A 49 1.44 2.47 -3.27
N MET A 50 2.71 2.58 -3.64
CA MET A 50 3.44 1.46 -4.23
C MET A 50 4.06 0.66 -3.11
N VAL A 51 3.73 -0.62 -3.04
CA VAL A 51 4.09 -1.43 -1.88
C VAL A 51 4.66 -2.77 -2.30
N ILE A 52 5.40 -3.37 -1.36
CA ILE A 52 5.87 -4.75 -1.48
C ILE A 52 5.01 -5.57 -0.53
N VAL A 53 4.43 -6.66 -1.04
CA VAL A 53 3.54 -7.49 -0.24
C VAL A 53 4.18 -8.84 0.05
N GLY A 54 3.67 -9.51 1.08
CA GLY A 54 4.12 -10.83 1.44
C GLY A 54 3.55 -11.89 0.51
N GLU A 55 4.36 -12.90 0.22
CA GLU A 55 3.93 -14.02 -0.63
C GLU A 55 3.42 -15.21 0.17
N GLY A 56 3.55 -15.19 1.46
CA GLY A 56 3.14 -16.29 2.30
C GLY A 56 4.21 -17.36 2.48
N ALA A 57 5.43 -17.06 2.14
CA ALA A 57 6.49 -18.07 2.25
C ALA A 57 7.41 -17.80 3.41
#